data_83009b7fa098b6bd2da711a67d01af46
#
_entry.id   83009b7fa098b6bd2da711a67d01af46
#
_cell.length_a   1.000
_cell.length_b   1.000
_cell.length_c   1.000
_cell.angle_alpha   90.00
_cell.angle_beta   90.00
_cell.angle_gamma   90.00
#
_symmetry.space_group_name_H-M   'P 1'
#
loop_
_entity.id
_entity.type
_entity.pdbx_description
1 polymer ?
#
loop_
_entity_poly.entity_id
_entity_poly.type
_entity_poly.pdbx_seq_one_letter_code
_entity_poly.pdbx_strand_id
1 'polypeptide(L)'
;MKLLPEKKNLTVVVNDIRNAVWLEDHTDFNVYILGGLVRRGYHYTTLPTRNEFLGMINIDKGFFSCNGFSVERGITAPDFETAKSVREILDVCCASYLMSDSSKLGTVTFAQIADLGYVNGLIVDTEIEKEDFDSIVAMTDIILAE
;
A
#
# COMPACT_ATOMS: atom_id res chain seq x y z
N MET A 1 2.69 5.92 11.29
CA MET A 1 1.86 5.56 12.48
C MET A 1 1.92 6.61 13.60
N LYS A 2 3.09 7.12 14.01
CA LYS A 2 3.23 8.02 15.19
C LYS A 2 2.35 9.29 15.18
N LEU A 3 1.94 9.80 14.02
CA LEU A 3 1.07 10.99 13.88
C LEU A 3 -0.43 10.65 13.82
N LEU A 4 -0.80 9.36 13.71
CA LEU A 4 -2.20 8.94 13.65
C LEU A 4 -2.99 9.24 14.94
N PRO A 5 -2.42 9.11 16.16
CA PRO A 5 -3.16 9.40 17.40
C PRO A 5 -3.69 10.82 17.51
N GLU A 6 -3.16 11.76 16.73
CA GLU A 6 -3.67 13.14 16.66
C GLU A 6 -5.02 13.23 15.91
N LYS A 7 -5.38 12.20 15.15
CA LYS A 7 -6.66 12.10 14.45
C LYS A 7 -7.71 11.49 15.36
N LYS A 8 -8.98 11.70 15.05
CA LYS A 8 -10.11 11.15 15.80
C LYS A 8 -11.14 10.53 14.87
N ASN A 9 -11.88 9.58 15.39
CA ASN A 9 -13.01 8.94 14.71
C ASN A 9 -12.60 8.26 13.38
N LEU A 10 -11.41 7.63 13.34
CA LEU A 10 -10.99 6.86 12.18
C LEU A 10 -11.45 5.39 12.31
N THR A 11 -11.79 4.82 11.15
CA THR A 11 -11.85 3.38 10.95
C THR A 11 -10.64 3.00 10.10
N VAL A 12 -9.84 2.08 10.60
CA VAL A 12 -8.58 1.66 9.94
C VAL A 12 -8.66 0.18 9.59
N VAL A 13 -8.38 -0.13 8.34
CA VAL A 13 -8.28 -1.51 7.85
C VAL A 13 -6.82 -1.82 7.57
N VAL A 14 -6.29 -2.85 8.21
CA VAL A 14 -4.88 -3.25 8.10
C VAL A 14 -4.74 -4.75 7.83
N ASN A 15 -3.68 -5.12 7.15
CA ASN A 15 -3.25 -6.52 7.03
C ASN A 15 -1.95 -6.82 7.79
N ASP A 16 -1.33 -5.81 8.40
CA ASP A 16 -0.13 -5.94 9.23
C ASP A 16 -0.52 -6.12 10.70
N ILE A 17 -0.08 -7.24 11.31
CA ILE A 17 -0.43 -7.64 12.67
C ILE A 17 0.17 -6.68 13.71
N ARG A 18 1.41 -6.20 13.48
CA ARG A 18 2.06 -5.26 14.39
C ARG A 18 1.38 -3.90 14.38
N ASN A 19 0.97 -3.45 13.19
CA ASN A 19 0.19 -2.23 13.06
C ASN A 19 -1.17 -2.34 13.74
N ALA A 20 -1.85 -3.50 13.64
CA ALA A 20 -3.13 -3.72 14.30
C ALA A 20 -2.99 -3.60 15.84
N VAL A 21 -2.01 -4.30 16.43
CA VAL A 21 -1.74 -4.24 17.88
C VAL A 21 -1.34 -2.83 18.30
N TRP A 22 -0.47 -2.17 17.54
CA TRP A 22 -0.07 -0.81 17.87
C TRP A 22 -1.24 0.18 17.85
N LEU A 23 -2.15 0.06 16.88
CA LEU A 23 -3.33 0.91 16.80
C LEU A 23 -4.29 0.66 17.96
N GLU A 24 -4.50 -0.60 18.35
CA GLU A 24 -5.31 -0.98 19.51
C GLU A 24 -4.77 -0.35 20.79
N ASP A 25 -3.45 -0.42 21.01
CA ASP A 25 -2.80 0.09 22.22
C ASP A 25 -2.76 1.62 22.32
N HIS A 26 -2.76 2.35 21.19
CA HIS A 26 -2.41 3.77 21.18
C HIS A 26 -3.50 4.68 20.61
N THR A 27 -4.64 4.13 20.18
CA THR A 27 -5.73 4.92 19.58
C THR A 27 -7.10 4.44 20.04
N ASP A 28 -8.12 5.27 19.83
CA ASP A 28 -9.54 4.92 20.02
C ASP A 28 -10.25 4.57 18.69
N PHE A 29 -9.47 4.16 17.68
CA PHE A 29 -9.98 3.86 16.35
C PHE A 29 -10.72 2.52 16.28
N ASN A 30 -11.64 2.40 15.33
CA ASN A 30 -12.14 1.09 14.92
C ASN A 30 -11.10 0.41 14.03
N VAL A 31 -10.48 -0.64 14.52
CA VAL A 31 -9.43 -1.37 13.78
C VAL A 31 -9.97 -2.68 13.25
N TYR A 32 -9.95 -2.83 11.94
CA TYR A 32 -10.25 -4.09 11.24
C TYR A 32 -8.95 -4.71 10.74
N ILE A 33 -8.68 -5.95 11.14
CA ILE A 33 -7.57 -6.72 10.60
C ILE A 33 -8.06 -7.64 9.47
N LEU A 34 -7.45 -7.52 8.29
CA LEU A 34 -7.71 -8.44 7.19
C LEU A 34 -7.05 -9.78 7.50
N GLY A 35 -7.87 -10.78 7.76
CA GLY A 35 -7.41 -12.13 8.06
C GLY A 35 -6.93 -12.88 6.82
N GLY A 36 -6.13 -13.93 7.04
CA GLY A 36 -5.60 -14.76 5.97
C GLY A 36 -4.37 -15.55 6.39
N LEU A 37 -3.54 -15.93 5.42
CA LEU A 37 -2.29 -16.63 5.69
C LEU A 37 -1.24 -15.66 6.23
N VAL A 38 -0.72 -15.93 7.42
CA VAL A 38 0.36 -15.11 8.01
C VAL A 38 1.68 -15.38 7.28
N ARG A 39 2.28 -14.33 6.74
CA ARG A 39 3.62 -14.37 6.13
C ARG A 39 4.69 -14.33 7.24
N ARG A 40 5.28 -15.49 7.49
CA ARG A 40 6.31 -15.63 8.53
C ARG A 40 7.48 -14.68 8.31
N GLY A 41 7.90 -13.99 9.38
CA GLY A 41 8.99 -13.01 9.36
C GLY A 41 8.59 -11.62 8.88
N TYR A 42 7.43 -11.47 8.22
CA TYR A 42 6.97 -10.19 7.68
C TYR A 42 5.80 -9.58 8.46
N HIS A 43 5.13 -10.37 9.30
CA HIS A 43 4.04 -9.94 10.20
C HIS A 43 2.79 -9.38 9.51
N TYR A 44 2.58 -9.68 8.25
CA TYR A 44 1.33 -9.36 7.55
C TYR A 44 0.61 -10.62 7.05
N THR A 45 -0.66 -10.44 6.72
CA THR A 45 -1.51 -11.49 6.14
C THR A 45 -1.70 -11.28 4.64
N THR A 46 -1.79 -12.38 3.89
CA THR A 46 -2.27 -12.38 2.50
C THR A 46 -3.64 -13.04 2.44
N LEU A 47 -4.51 -12.52 1.57
CA LEU A 47 -5.86 -13.04 1.38
C LEU A 47 -5.82 -14.27 0.47
N PRO A 48 -6.17 -15.47 0.97
CA PRO A 48 -6.09 -16.70 0.15
C PRO A 48 -7.19 -16.78 -0.92
N THR A 49 -8.30 -16.12 -0.68
CA THR A 49 -9.47 -16.05 -1.58
C THR A 49 -10.07 -14.65 -1.51
N ARG A 50 -10.97 -14.34 -2.46
CA ARG A 50 -11.70 -13.07 -2.44
C ARG A 50 -12.33 -12.84 -1.07
N ASN A 51 -11.99 -11.74 -0.42
CA ASN A 51 -12.51 -11.40 0.89
C ASN A 51 -13.87 -10.70 0.73
N GLU A 52 -14.94 -11.37 1.15
CA GLU A 52 -16.30 -10.82 1.06
C GLU A 52 -16.42 -9.49 1.83
N PHE A 53 -15.71 -9.34 2.94
CA PHE A 53 -15.70 -8.10 3.72
C PHE A 53 -15.22 -6.91 2.88
N LEU A 54 -14.16 -7.07 2.06
CA LEU A 54 -13.70 -6.00 1.16
C LEU A 54 -14.77 -5.59 0.15
N GLY A 55 -15.59 -6.52 -0.31
CA GLY A 55 -16.70 -6.21 -1.21
C GLY A 55 -17.87 -5.45 -0.57
N MET A 56 -17.88 -5.31 0.77
CA MET A 56 -18.95 -4.65 1.54
C MET A 56 -18.53 -3.27 2.09
N ILE A 57 -17.27 -2.87 1.91
CA ILE A 57 -16.73 -1.61 2.45
C ILE A 57 -16.20 -0.70 1.34
N ASN A 58 -16.17 0.59 1.65
CA ASN A 58 -15.49 1.60 0.85
C ASN A 58 -14.38 2.20 1.72
N ILE A 59 -13.18 2.28 1.19
CA ILE A 59 -12.02 2.86 1.87
C ILE A 59 -11.73 4.23 1.25
N ASP A 60 -11.80 5.30 2.05
CA ASP A 60 -11.55 6.65 1.54
C ASP A 60 -10.13 6.80 1.00
N LYS A 61 -9.14 6.28 1.76
CA LYS A 61 -7.71 6.37 1.41
C LYS A 61 -6.97 5.09 1.76
N GLY A 62 -6.28 4.53 0.77
CA GLY A 62 -5.39 3.40 0.95
C GLY A 62 -3.92 3.82 0.82
N PHE A 63 -3.07 3.29 1.70
CA PHE A 63 -1.61 3.48 1.67
C PHE A 63 -0.93 2.13 1.55
N PHE A 64 -0.13 1.97 0.51
CA PHE A 64 0.46 0.69 0.14
C PHE A 64 1.97 0.79 0.04
N SER A 65 2.66 -0.28 0.32
CA SER A 65 4.08 -0.44 0.01
C SER A 65 4.27 -1.50 -1.07
N CYS A 66 5.43 -1.48 -1.72
CA CYS A 66 5.82 -2.46 -2.73
C CYS A 66 7.23 -3.00 -2.50
N ASN A 67 7.60 -4.02 -3.24
CA ASN A 67 8.97 -4.55 -3.27
C ASN A 67 9.80 -3.95 -4.41
N GLY A 68 9.15 -3.38 -5.41
CA GLY A 68 9.75 -2.65 -6.50
C GLY A 68 8.69 -1.99 -7.37
N PHE A 69 9.10 -0.95 -8.09
CA PHE A 69 8.24 -0.28 -9.06
C PHE A 69 9.07 0.29 -10.22
N SER A 70 8.47 0.38 -11.39
CA SER A 70 9.06 1.04 -12.55
C SER A 70 7.99 1.64 -13.46
N VAL A 71 8.40 2.55 -14.33
CA VAL A 71 7.51 3.17 -15.33
C VAL A 71 6.91 2.11 -16.26
N GLU A 72 7.72 1.15 -16.71
CA GLU A 72 7.31 0.16 -17.71
C GLU A 72 6.51 -1.01 -17.10
N ARG A 73 6.81 -1.40 -15.87
CA ARG A 73 6.26 -2.61 -15.24
C ARG A 73 5.33 -2.31 -14.07
N GLY A 74 5.15 -1.03 -13.75
CA GLY A 74 4.29 -0.61 -12.65
C GLY A 74 4.78 -1.09 -11.29
N ILE A 75 3.86 -1.35 -10.39
CA ILE A 75 4.06 -1.74 -9.00
C ILE A 75 4.15 -3.26 -8.91
N THR A 76 5.17 -3.80 -8.26
CA THR A 76 5.42 -5.24 -8.23
C THR A 76 5.64 -5.82 -6.84
N ALA A 77 5.35 -7.11 -6.69
CA ALA A 77 5.47 -7.91 -5.47
C ALA A 77 6.24 -9.22 -5.73
N PRO A 78 6.85 -9.83 -4.69
CA PRO A 78 7.71 -11.01 -4.86
C PRO A 78 6.94 -12.28 -5.23
N ASP A 79 5.63 -12.32 -4.99
CA ASP A 79 4.79 -13.48 -5.29
C ASP A 79 3.36 -13.06 -5.66
N PHE A 80 2.67 -13.98 -6.33
CA PHE A 80 1.31 -13.76 -6.84
C PHE A 80 0.27 -13.52 -5.72
N GLU A 81 0.38 -14.22 -4.60
CA GLU A 81 -0.57 -14.10 -3.49
C GLU A 81 -0.50 -12.71 -2.85
N THR A 82 0.72 -12.17 -2.71
CA THR A 82 0.93 -10.80 -2.23
C THR A 82 0.36 -9.79 -3.23
N ALA A 83 0.68 -9.94 -4.52
CA ALA A 83 0.19 -9.03 -5.55
C ALA A 83 -1.34 -9.02 -5.61
N LYS A 84 -1.97 -10.19 -5.61
CA LYS A 84 -3.41 -10.36 -5.61
C LYS A 84 -4.06 -9.69 -4.40
N SER A 85 -3.52 -9.94 -3.19
CA SER A 85 -4.06 -9.39 -1.96
C SER A 85 -4.03 -7.85 -1.96
N VAL A 86 -2.91 -7.26 -2.39
CA VAL A 86 -2.79 -5.81 -2.48
C VAL A 86 -3.74 -5.25 -3.53
N ARG A 87 -3.88 -5.92 -4.68
CA ARG A 87 -4.80 -5.50 -5.74
C ARG A 87 -6.25 -5.48 -5.27
N GLU A 88 -6.71 -6.51 -4.55
CA GLU A 88 -8.07 -6.56 -4.02
C GLU A 88 -8.37 -5.41 -3.04
N ILE A 89 -7.37 -4.97 -2.26
CA ILE A 89 -7.53 -3.82 -1.35
C ILE A 89 -7.51 -2.51 -2.14
N LEU A 90 -6.64 -2.38 -3.15
CA LEU A 90 -6.59 -1.22 -4.04
C LEU A 90 -7.95 -0.97 -4.71
N ASP A 91 -8.60 -2.04 -5.17
CA ASP A 91 -9.86 -1.97 -5.93
C ASP A 91 -11.04 -1.40 -5.11
N VAL A 92 -10.96 -1.40 -3.78
CA VAL A 92 -12.01 -0.84 -2.89
C VAL A 92 -11.66 0.53 -2.30
N CYS A 93 -10.53 1.11 -2.70
CA CYS A 93 -10.10 2.44 -2.26
C CYS A 93 -10.62 3.54 -3.20
N CYS A 94 -11.18 4.60 -2.62
CA CYS A 94 -11.56 5.81 -3.38
C CYS A 94 -10.32 6.58 -3.86
N ALA A 95 -9.28 6.63 -3.01
CA ALA A 95 -7.97 7.16 -3.37
C ALA A 95 -6.87 6.25 -2.81
N SER A 96 -5.84 6.00 -3.60
CA SER A 96 -4.75 5.09 -3.23
C SER A 96 -3.39 5.73 -3.45
N TYR A 97 -2.48 5.49 -2.53
CA TYR A 97 -1.13 6.06 -2.53
C TYR A 97 -0.10 4.95 -2.34
N LEU A 98 0.85 4.87 -3.28
CA LEU A 98 2.03 4.04 -3.11
C LEU A 98 3.05 4.78 -2.24
N MET A 99 3.52 4.14 -1.17
CA MET A 99 4.62 4.64 -0.34
C MET A 99 5.87 3.80 -0.60
N SER A 100 6.90 4.41 -1.08
CA SER A 100 8.16 3.73 -1.40
C SER A 100 9.35 4.64 -1.15
N ASP A 101 10.52 4.06 -1.04
CA ASP A 101 11.78 4.77 -1.15
C ASP A 101 12.31 4.68 -2.59
N SER A 102 13.14 5.67 -2.99
CA SER A 102 13.72 5.78 -4.33
C SER A 102 14.57 4.56 -4.72
N SER A 103 15.15 3.86 -3.75
CA SER A 103 15.98 2.67 -4.00
C SER A 103 15.20 1.49 -4.62
N LYS A 104 13.86 1.53 -4.58
CA LYS A 104 12.99 0.51 -5.20
C LYS A 104 12.58 0.83 -6.63
N LEU A 105 12.88 2.04 -7.10
CA LEU A 105 12.64 2.43 -8.47
C LEU A 105 13.54 1.61 -9.42
N GLY A 106 12.99 1.20 -10.55
CA GLY A 106 13.66 0.31 -11.51
C GLY A 106 13.69 -1.16 -11.08
N THR A 107 13.35 -1.48 -9.82
CA THR A 107 13.27 -2.87 -9.36
C THR A 107 11.97 -3.50 -9.83
N VAL A 108 12.07 -4.64 -10.52
CA VAL A 108 10.93 -5.44 -10.96
C VAL A 108 10.98 -6.79 -10.28
N THR A 109 9.91 -7.14 -9.57
CA THR A 109 9.76 -8.43 -8.91
C THR A 109 8.75 -9.32 -9.66
N PHE A 110 8.52 -10.53 -9.16
CA PHE A 110 7.85 -11.61 -9.90
C PHE A 110 6.43 -11.27 -10.39
N ALA A 111 5.60 -10.64 -9.56
CA ALA A 111 4.19 -10.43 -9.85
C ALA A 111 3.84 -8.93 -9.90
N GLN A 112 3.14 -8.51 -10.94
CA GLN A 112 2.62 -7.15 -11.03
C GLN A 112 1.36 -7.01 -10.16
N ILE A 113 1.31 -5.91 -9.39
CA ILE A 113 0.13 -5.49 -8.63
C ILE A 113 -0.78 -4.63 -9.52
N ALA A 114 -0.22 -3.57 -10.08
CA ALA A 114 -0.91 -2.60 -10.94
C ALA A 114 0.10 -1.76 -11.73
N ASP A 115 -0.37 -1.05 -12.76
CA ASP A 115 0.40 0.01 -13.39
C ASP A 115 0.54 1.22 -12.45
N LEU A 116 1.56 2.07 -12.64
CA LEU A 116 1.74 3.26 -11.78
C LEU A 116 0.54 4.21 -11.84
N GLY A 117 -0.05 4.39 -13.01
CA GLY A 117 -1.26 5.22 -13.17
C GLY A 117 -2.52 4.66 -12.50
N TYR A 118 -2.45 3.48 -11.88
CA TYR A 118 -3.58 2.91 -11.13
C TYR A 118 -3.72 3.53 -9.74
N VAL A 119 -2.65 4.07 -9.18
CA VAL A 119 -2.69 4.79 -7.91
C VAL A 119 -2.80 6.29 -8.13
N ASN A 120 -3.41 7.00 -7.19
CA ASN A 120 -3.59 8.45 -7.24
C ASN A 120 -2.32 9.22 -6.93
N GLY A 121 -1.34 8.58 -6.28
CA GLY A 121 -0.08 9.22 -6.01
C GLY A 121 1.00 8.28 -5.50
N LEU A 122 2.25 8.67 -5.77
CA LEU A 122 3.46 8.09 -5.23
C LEU A 122 4.02 9.01 -4.14
N ILE A 123 4.18 8.50 -2.93
CA ILE A 123 4.89 9.15 -1.83
C ILE A 123 6.28 8.55 -1.80
N VAL A 124 7.30 9.36 -2.08
CA VAL A 124 8.70 8.93 -2.19
C VAL A 124 9.63 9.97 -1.59
N ASP A 125 10.82 9.54 -1.18
CA ASP A 125 11.86 10.44 -0.69
C ASP A 125 12.39 11.39 -1.78
N THR A 126 13.25 12.32 -1.39
CA THR A 126 13.81 13.37 -2.28
C THR A 126 15.02 12.89 -3.09
N GLU A 127 15.43 11.62 -2.98
CA GLU A 127 16.60 11.07 -3.70
C GLU A 127 16.24 10.57 -5.11
N ILE A 128 14.97 10.72 -5.53
CA ILE A 128 14.54 10.37 -6.90
C ILE A 128 15.21 11.29 -7.92
N GLU A 129 15.78 10.72 -8.98
CA GLU A 129 16.41 11.48 -10.06
C GLU A 129 15.38 12.22 -10.90
N LYS A 130 15.79 13.38 -11.47
CA LYS A 130 14.87 14.25 -12.20
C LYS A 130 14.22 13.58 -13.42
N GLU A 131 14.95 12.74 -14.14
CA GLU A 131 14.45 12.05 -15.33
C GLU A 131 13.34 11.06 -14.96
N ASP A 132 13.52 10.33 -13.85
CA ASP A 132 12.54 9.40 -13.31
C ASP A 132 11.31 10.15 -12.78
N PHE A 133 11.55 11.26 -12.07
CA PHE A 133 10.48 12.12 -11.57
C PHE A 133 9.58 12.60 -12.72
N ASP A 134 10.15 13.14 -13.78
CA ASP A 134 9.40 13.65 -14.93
C ASP A 134 8.60 12.54 -15.64
N SER A 135 9.15 11.32 -15.69
CA SER A 135 8.49 10.14 -16.27
C SER A 135 7.30 9.67 -15.42
N ILE A 136 7.44 9.67 -14.09
CA ILE A 136 6.40 9.20 -13.16
C ILE A 136 5.26 10.22 -13.04
N VAL A 137 5.55 11.53 -13.03
CA VAL A 137 4.53 12.60 -12.98
C VAL A 137 3.57 12.54 -14.18
N ALA A 138 4.02 12.02 -15.31
CA ALA A 138 3.14 11.79 -16.46
C ALA A 138 2.08 10.69 -16.20
N MET A 139 2.24 9.86 -15.18
CA MET A 139 1.38 8.71 -14.88
C MET A 139 0.57 8.86 -13.58
N THR A 140 1.16 9.48 -12.55
CA THR A 140 0.54 9.64 -11.23
C THR A 140 1.13 10.86 -10.51
N ASP A 141 0.40 11.39 -9.52
CA ASP A 141 0.93 12.48 -8.69
C ASP A 141 2.14 12.01 -7.87
N ILE A 142 3.11 12.90 -7.65
CA ILE A 142 4.26 12.64 -6.75
C ILE A 142 4.18 13.54 -5.53
N ILE A 143 4.34 12.94 -4.35
CA ILE A 143 4.46 13.62 -3.07
C ILE A 143 5.86 13.30 -2.52
N LEU A 144 6.71 14.31 -2.48
CA LEU A 144 8.03 14.16 -1.88
C LEU A 144 7.92 14.21 -0.36
N ALA A 145 8.47 13.19 0.30
CA ALA A 145 8.55 13.08 1.74
C ALA A 145 9.97 13.41 2.23
N GLU A 146 10.07 14.28 3.24
CA GLU A 146 11.32 14.62 3.93
C GLU A 146 11.63 13.65 5.07
#